data_507606f7de1a9171908d9c2ce9a85969
#
_entry.id   507606f7de1a9171908d9c2ce9a85969
#
_cell.length_a   1.000
_cell.length_b   1.000
_cell.length_c   1.000
_cell.angle_alpha   90.00
_cell.angle_beta   90.00
_cell.angle_gamma   90.00
#
_symmetry.space_group_name_H-M   'P 1'
#
loop_
_entity.id
_entity.type
_entity.pdbx_description
1 polymer ?
#
loop_
_entity_poly.entity_id
_entity_poly.type
_entity_poly.pdbx_seq_one_letter_code
_entity_poly.pdbx_strand_id
1 'polypeptide(L)'
;MIETFTQAFDNAGDVQPMVHTDCGPAYTSKAFNNLMTEHKIIRSMSRPGTPYDNSPMERWWNEFKLNWLDSYPTPKSIQELIDLIEAGIYYFNYVDRTVQRNGSTAAEYRDEAV
;
A
#
# COMPACT_ATOMS: atom_id res chain seq x y z
N MET A 1 -12.24 2.65 3.42
CA MET A 1 -10.97 2.51 4.18
C MET A 1 -10.99 1.32 5.14
N ILE A 2 -11.95 1.22 6.04
CA ILE A 2 -12.06 0.08 7.00
C ILE A 2 -12.10 -1.25 6.27
N GLU A 3 -12.90 -1.36 5.21
CA GLU A 3 -12.99 -2.55 4.38
C GLU A 3 -11.65 -2.93 3.74
N THR A 4 -10.90 -1.95 3.26
CA THR A 4 -9.60 -2.16 2.65
C THR A 4 -8.61 -2.80 3.63
N PHE A 5 -8.54 -2.29 4.85
CA PHE A 5 -7.68 -2.86 5.87
C PHE A 5 -8.17 -4.23 6.34
N THR A 6 -9.46 -4.44 6.44
CA THR A 6 -10.03 -5.74 6.79
C THR A 6 -9.62 -6.80 5.76
N GLN A 7 -9.74 -6.49 4.47
CA GLN A 7 -9.30 -7.39 3.40
C GLN A 7 -7.80 -7.66 3.47
N ALA A 8 -7.00 -6.62 3.73
CA ALA A 8 -5.56 -6.78 3.85
C ALA A 8 -5.18 -7.70 5.01
N PHE A 9 -5.83 -7.57 6.15
CA PHE A 9 -5.55 -8.42 7.32
C PHE A 9 -6.00 -9.87 7.08
N ASP A 10 -7.14 -10.06 6.42
CA ASP A 10 -7.61 -11.40 6.07
C ASP A 10 -6.65 -12.09 5.09
N ASN A 11 -6.12 -11.35 4.12
CA ASN A 11 -5.14 -11.88 3.15
C ASN A 11 -3.76 -12.14 3.76
N ALA A 12 -3.39 -11.40 4.79
CA ALA A 12 -2.10 -11.57 5.46
C ALA A 12 -2.04 -12.80 6.37
N GLY A 13 -3.17 -13.31 6.84
CA GLY A 13 -3.23 -14.49 7.71
C GLY A 13 -2.77 -14.20 9.15
N ASP A 14 -2.04 -15.12 9.75
CA ASP A 14 -1.61 -15.07 11.16
C ASP A 14 -0.37 -14.19 11.40
N VAL A 15 -0.19 -13.13 10.66
CA VAL A 15 0.88 -12.17 10.90
C VAL A 15 0.39 -10.99 11.72
N GLN A 16 1.30 -10.36 12.45
CA GLN A 16 1.03 -9.16 13.24
C GLN A 16 1.79 -7.98 12.62
N PRO A 17 1.27 -7.36 11.57
CA PRO A 17 1.98 -6.30 10.88
C PRO A 17 1.96 -5.00 11.68
N MET A 18 2.93 -4.13 11.38
CA MET A 18 2.88 -2.73 11.76
C MET A 18 2.19 -1.96 10.65
N VAL A 19 1.23 -1.11 11.01
CA VAL A 19 0.54 -0.23 10.06
C VAL A 19 0.96 1.21 10.33
N HIS A 20 1.56 1.84 9.31
CA HIS A 20 1.96 3.24 9.37
C HIS A 20 0.95 4.10 8.62
N THR A 21 0.45 5.16 9.27
CA THR A 21 -0.46 6.14 8.67
C THR A 21 -0.06 7.55 9.08
N ASP A 22 -0.62 8.54 8.40
CA ASP A 22 -0.62 9.91 8.91
C ASP A 22 -1.68 10.09 10.02
N CYS A 23 -1.83 11.31 10.51
CA CYS A 23 -2.81 11.66 11.54
C CYS A 23 -4.13 12.19 10.96
N GLY A 24 -4.48 11.78 9.73
CA GLY A 24 -5.74 12.17 9.10
C GLY A 24 -6.97 11.72 9.90
N PRO A 25 -8.11 12.40 9.77
CA PRO A 25 -9.32 12.09 10.54
C PRO A 25 -9.79 10.66 10.43
N ALA A 26 -9.63 10.05 9.25
CA ALA A 26 -10.00 8.66 9.02
C ALA A 26 -9.18 7.71 9.89
N TYR A 27 -7.88 7.98 10.06
CA TYR A 27 -6.96 7.13 10.81
C TYR A 27 -6.96 7.40 12.32
N THR A 28 -7.57 8.49 12.76
CA THR A 28 -7.77 8.79 14.18
C THR A 28 -9.18 8.49 14.65
N SER A 29 -10.04 7.98 13.77
CA SER A 29 -11.41 7.63 14.09
C SER A 29 -11.49 6.46 15.07
N LYS A 30 -12.59 6.43 15.85
CA LYS A 30 -12.86 5.32 16.76
C LYS A 30 -12.98 3.99 16.03
N ALA A 31 -13.64 3.98 14.87
CA ALA A 31 -13.81 2.79 14.05
C ALA A 31 -12.47 2.19 13.60
N PHE A 32 -11.56 3.03 13.15
CA PHE A 32 -10.22 2.61 12.75
C PHE A 32 -9.41 2.10 13.94
N ASN A 33 -9.44 2.81 15.06
CA ASN A 33 -8.75 2.38 16.28
C ASN A 33 -9.26 1.03 16.78
N ASN A 34 -10.57 0.81 16.74
CA ASN A 34 -11.17 -0.48 17.13
C ASN A 34 -10.69 -1.61 16.20
N LEU A 35 -10.62 -1.36 14.89
CA LEU A 35 -10.13 -2.34 13.92
C LEU A 35 -8.68 -2.72 14.21
N MET A 36 -7.83 -1.75 14.48
CA MET A 36 -6.42 -1.99 14.82
C MET A 36 -6.28 -2.81 16.10
N THR A 37 -7.05 -2.49 17.11
CA THR A 37 -7.04 -3.21 18.41
C THR A 37 -7.55 -4.65 18.22
N GLU A 38 -8.61 -4.85 17.48
CA GLU A 38 -9.19 -6.16 17.22
C GLU A 38 -8.20 -7.11 16.53
N HIS A 39 -7.41 -6.61 15.58
CA HIS A 39 -6.40 -7.38 14.86
C HIS A 39 -5.02 -7.35 15.54
N LYS A 40 -4.89 -6.73 16.72
CA LYS A 40 -3.63 -6.61 17.46
C LYS A 40 -2.51 -5.98 16.63
N ILE A 41 -2.85 -4.95 15.89
CA ILE A 41 -1.92 -4.26 14.98
C ILE A 41 -1.04 -3.30 15.78
N ILE A 42 0.25 -3.29 15.46
CA ILE A 42 1.18 -2.29 15.97
C ILE A 42 1.02 -1.03 15.11
N ARG A 43 0.71 0.07 15.74
CA ARG A 43 0.47 1.33 15.03
C ARG A 43 1.70 2.22 15.06
N SER A 44 2.03 2.75 13.89
CA SER A 44 3.01 3.80 13.70
C SER A 44 2.33 4.98 13.00
N MET A 45 2.51 6.18 13.49
CA MET A 45 1.86 7.36 12.92
C MET A 45 2.91 8.42 12.59
N SER A 46 2.71 9.09 11.44
CA SER A 46 3.49 10.27 11.10
C SER A 46 3.24 11.36 12.14
N ARG A 47 4.28 12.10 12.47
CA ARG A 47 4.15 13.24 13.38
C ARG A 47 3.32 14.32 12.71
N PRO A 48 2.46 15.05 13.45
CA PRO A 48 1.70 16.16 12.89
C PRO A 48 2.63 17.19 12.21
N GLY A 49 2.27 17.62 11.00
CA GLY A 49 3.06 18.59 10.23
C GLY A 49 4.33 18.06 9.61
N THR A 50 4.55 16.75 9.59
CA THR A 50 5.75 16.13 8.99
C THR A 50 5.38 15.16 7.88
N PRO A 51 4.99 15.64 6.68
CA PRO A 51 4.56 14.77 5.59
C PRO A 51 5.66 13.81 5.09
N TYR A 52 6.92 14.14 5.30
CA TYR A 52 8.04 13.30 4.91
C TYR A 52 8.11 11.97 5.70
N ASP A 53 7.45 11.86 6.83
CA ASP A 53 7.37 10.59 7.57
C ASP A 53 6.61 9.51 6.78
N ASN A 54 5.77 9.91 5.83
CA ASN A 54 5.02 9.00 4.96
C ASN A 54 5.48 9.08 3.49
N SER A 55 6.63 9.70 3.22
CA SER A 55 7.11 9.97 1.86
C SER A 55 7.36 8.72 1.01
N PRO A 56 7.81 7.55 1.55
CA PRO A 56 8.00 6.37 0.72
C PRO A 56 6.71 5.91 0.04
N MET A 57 5.58 5.92 0.73
CA MET A 57 4.28 5.55 0.18
C MET A 57 3.79 6.59 -0.83
N GLU A 58 3.94 7.87 -0.53
CA GLU A 58 3.58 8.94 -1.46
C GLU A 58 4.41 8.89 -2.74
N ARG A 59 5.70 8.59 -2.63
CA ARG A 59 6.59 8.42 -3.79
C ARG A 59 6.14 7.23 -4.64
N TRP A 60 5.80 6.12 -4.03
CA TRP A 60 5.30 4.95 -4.76
C TRP A 60 4.03 5.27 -5.55
N TRP A 61 3.09 5.99 -4.96
CA TRP A 61 1.87 6.40 -5.65
C TRP A 61 2.16 7.32 -6.82
N ASN A 62 3.12 8.24 -6.68
CA ASN A 62 3.53 9.11 -7.79
C ASN A 62 4.15 8.31 -8.93
N GLU A 63 5.02 7.37 -8.63
CA GLU A 63 5.61 6.48 -9.64
C GLU A 63 4.53 5.65 -10.33
N PHE A 64 3.58 5.13 -9.59
CA PHE A 64 2.48 4.37 -10.17
C PHE A 64 1.65 5.20 -11.15
N LYS A 65 1.31 6.43 -10.77
CA LYS A 65 0.57 7.33 -11.64
C LYS A 65 1.35 7.69 -12.90
N LEU A 66 2.60 8.09 -12.76
CA LEU A 66 3.41 8.62 -13.86
C LEU A 66 3.94 7.51 -14.77
N ASN A 67 4.40 6.41 -14.21
CA ASN A 67 5.07 5.35 -14.96
C ASN A 67 4.15 4.23 -15.40
N TRP A 68 2.97 4.12 -14.83
CA TRP A 68 2.00 3.10 -15.21
C TRP A 68 0.73 3.70 -15.79
N LEU A 69 -0.05 4.44 -15.00
CA LEU A 69 -1.35 4.94 -15.45
C LEU A 69 -1.23 5.90 -16.64
N ASP A 70 -0.27 6.82 -16.61
CA ASP A 70 -0.06 7.79 -17.68
C ASP A 70 0.57 7.19 -18.95
N SER A 71 1.12 5.97 -18.86
CA SER A 71 1.67 5.25 -20.00
C SER A 71 0.62 4.62 -20.91
N TYR A 72 -0.61 4.53 -20.45
CA TYR A 72 -1.71 3.90 -21.17
C TYR A 72 -2.78 4.93 -21.54
N PRO A 73 -3.59 4.66 -22.59
CA PRO A 73 -4.72 5.53 -22.90
C PRO A 73 -5.67 5.67 -21.72
N THR A 74 -6.34 6.83 -21.63
CA THR A 74 -7.31 7.08 -20.57
C THR A 74 -8.41 6.00 -20.59
N PRO A 75 -8.66 5.31 -19.46
CA PRO A 75 -9.73 4.33 -19.39
C PRO A 75 -11.09 4.95 -19.68
N LYS A 76 -11.93 4.23 -20.42
CA LYS A 76 -13.27 4.69 -20.82
C LYS A 76 -14.36 4.28 -19.85
N SER A 77 -14.07 3.40 -18.90
CA SER A 77 -15.01 2.90 -17.89
C SER A 77 -14.30 2.66 -16.57
N ILE A 78 -15.08 2.53 -15.49
CA ILE A 78 -14.53 2.18 -14.18
C ILE A 78 -13.91 0.79 -14.21
N GLN A 79 -14.50 -0.16 -14.94
CA GLN A 79 -13.94 -1.51 -15.04
C GLN A 79 -12.59 -1.53 -15.76
N GLU A 80 -12.44 -0.77 -16.82
CA GLU A 80 -11.14 -0.62 -17.50
C GLU A 80 -10.09 -0.02 -16.58
N LEU A 81 -10.47 0.96 -15.76
CA LEU A 81 -9.57 1.55 -14.77
C LEU A 81 -9.16 0.53 -13.71
N ILE A 82 -10.10 -0.24 -13.19
CA ILE A 82 -9.81 -1.30 -12.19
C ILE A 82 -8.85 -2.32 -12.78
N ASP A 83 -9.10 -2.80 -14.00
CA ASP A 83 -8.24 -3.77 -14.66
C ASP A 83 -6.82 -3.23 -14.87
N LEU A 84 -6.70 -1.96 -15.25
CA LEU A 84 -5.40 -1.30 -15.43
C LEU A 84 -4.64 -1.18 -14.10
N ILE A 85 -5.33 -0.80 -13.02
CA ILE A 85 -4.75 -0.70 -11.69
C ILE A 85 -4.28 -2.09 -11.19
N GLU A 86 -5.10 -3.10 -11.33
CA GLU A 86 -4.75 -4.46 -10.93
C GLU A 86 -3.54 -5.00 -11.69
N ALA A 87 -3.49 -4.77 -13.00
CA ALA A 87 -2.34 -5.15 -13.81
C ALA A 87 -1.06 -4.44 -13.37
N GLY A 88 -1.15 -3.16 -13.00
CA GLY A 88 -0.02 -2.38 -12.51
C GLY A 88 0.48 -2.85 -11.15
N ILE A 89 -0.43 -3.14 -10.24
CA ILE A 89 -0.07 -3.69 -8.92
C ILE A 89 0.64 -5.04 -9.08
N TYR A 90 0.13 -5.90 -9.95
CA TYR A 90 0.78 -7.17 -10.26
C TYR A 90 2.19 -6.95 -10.82
N TYR A 91 2.35 -6.04 -11.78
CA TYR A 91 3.63 -5.73 -12.39
C TYR A 91 4.66 -5.28 -11.35
N PHE A 92 4.32 -4.30 -10.51
CA PHE A 92 5.26 -3.77 -9.52
C PHE A 92 5.58 -4.75 -8.40
N ASN A 93 4.70 -5.70 -8.10
CA ASN A 93 4.96 -6.69 -7.06
C ASN A 93 5.72 -7.92 -7.57
N TYR A 94 5.46 -8.36 -8.80
CA TYR A 94 5.91 -9.68 -9.26
C TYR A 94 6.78 -9.67 -10.52
N VAL A 95 6.87 -8.57 -11.22
CA VAL A 95 7.61 -8.48 -12.49
C VAL A 95 8.76 -7.49 -12.41
N ASP A 96 8.51 -6.29 -11.89
CA ASP A 96 9.49 -5.22 -11.81
C ASP A 96 10.62 -5.57 -10.83
N ARG A 97 11.87 -5.51 -11.33
CA ARG A 97 13.06 -5.79 -10.55
C ARG A 97 13.91 -4.52 -10.45
N THR A 98 14.46 -4.24 -9.28
CA THR A 98 15.27 -3.05 -9.08
C THR A 98 16.61 -3.37 -8.42
N VAL A 99 17.59 -2.51 -8.68
CA VAL A 99 18.92 -2.59 -8.05
C VAL A 99 18.82 -2.42 -6.52
N GLN A 100 17.93 -1.56 -6.05
CA GLN A 100 17.72 -1.34 -4.63
C GLN A 100 17.23 -2.60 -3.89
N ARG A 101 16.62 -3.52 -4.60
CA ARG A 101 16.20 -4.82 -4.08
C ARG A 101 17.13 -5.96 -4.54
N ASN A 102 18.36 -5.65 -4.87
CA ASN A 102 19.36 -6.62 -5.35
C ASN A 102 18.88 -7.44 -6.57
N GLY A 103 18.12 -6.82 -7.48
CA GLY A 103 17.57 -7.47 -8.66
C GLY A 103 16.33 -8.31 -8.39
N SER A 104 15.78 -8.28 -7.19
CA SER A 104 14.55 -9.01 -6.84
C SER A 104 13.28 -8.22 -7.15
N THR A 105 12.17 -8.92 -7.32
CA THR A 105 10.85 -8.29 -7.30
C THR A 105 10.48 -7.88 -5.88
N ALA A 106 9.46 -7.05 -5.74
CA ALA A 106 8.98 -6.65 -4.42
C ALA A 106 8.52 -7.84 -3.58
N ALA A 107 7.81 -8.79 -4.19
CA ALA A 107 7.35 -9.99 -3.51
C ALA A 107 8.51 -10.88 -3.05
N GLU A 108 9.51 -11.11 -3.91
CA GLU A 108 10.71 -11.87 -3.56
C GLU A 108 11.48 -11.21 -2.42
N TYR A 109 11.67 -9.90 -2.49
CA TYR A 109 12.38 -9.14 -1.47
C TYR A 109 11.68 -9.23 -0.11
N ARG A 110 10.37 -9.11 -0.08
CA ARG A 110 9.58 -9.28 1.14
C ARG A 110 9.75 -10.68 1.74
N ASP A 111 9.69 -11.71 0.91
CA ASP A 111 9.78 -13.09 1.38
C ASP A 111 11.17 -13.43 1.93
N GLU A 112 12.22 -12.84 1.35
CA GLU A 112 13.59 -12.97 1.84
C GLU A 112 13.80 -12.29 3.20
N ALA A 113 13.02 -11.27 3.53
CA ALA A 113 13.15 -10.51 4.77
C ALA A 113 12.55 -11.20 6.01
N VAL A 114 11.86 -12.30 5.81
CA VAL A 114 11.15 -13.04 6.89
C VAL A 114 12.04 -14.12 7.50
#